data_6f3e7d4286f910329ef8b12551380f0f
#
_entry.id   6f3e7d4286f910329ef8b12551380f0f
#
_cell.length_a   1.000
_cell.length_b   1.000
_cell.length_c   1.000
_cell.angle_alpha   90.00
_cell.angle_beta   90.00
_cell.angle_gamma   90.00
#
_symmetry.space_group_name_H-M   'P 1'
#
loop_
_entity.id
_entity.type
_entity.pdbx_description
1 polymer ?
#
loop_
_entity_poly.entity_id
_entity_poly.type
_entity_poly.pdbx_seq_one_letter_code
_entity_poly.pdbx_strand_id
1 'polypeptide(L)'
;MDARTGRWPLVSTLTLGTFALMFALGIVRSPEEAVRASLAGLGLWWNQVFPGMMPPLVLAELLAALGVLRGLAVLFEPAARALFRVPGAAGWAIAFGWTAGIPAGARETSRLQEQGLIGRRDAETVLILAHMPNLFLVVLVVGTGFLQSPELGWTIAGGLWLSALLAGWLWSLGGRSRQYGAEGNRPETG
;
A
#
# COMPACT_ATOMS: atom_id res chain seq x y z
N MET A 1 8.72 -28.11 -11.72
CA MET A 1 8.23 -28.20 -10.33
C MET A 1 9.44 -28.23 -9.41
N ASP A 2 10.07 -27.07 -9.18
CA ASP A 2 11.21 -26.95 -8.26
C ASP A 2 10.72 -26.42 -6.92
N ALA A 3 10.59 -27.35 -5.99
CA ALA A 3 10.35 -27.05 -4.58
C ALA A 3 11.63 -26.46 -3.97
N ARG A 4 11.84 -25.15 -4.13
CA ARG A 4 12.74 -24.41 -3.26
C ARG A 4 12.07 -24.27 -1.89
N THR A 5 12.07 -25.35 -1.12
CA THR A 5 11.86 -25.29 0.32
C THR A 5 12.98 -24.45 0.90
N GLY A 6 12.71 -23.16 1.07
CA GLY A 6 13.57 -22.28 1.84
C GLY A 6 13.70 -22.87 3.23
N ARG A 7 14.87 -23.43 3.54
CA ARG A 7 15.24 -23.88 4.89
C ARG A 7 15.32 -22.61 5.74
N TRP A 8 14.20 -22.28 6.34
CA TRP A 8 14.22 -21.32 7.46
C TRP A 8 15.18 -21.87 8.49
N PRO A 9 16.15 -21.10 8.98
CA PRO A 9 17.06 -21.61 9.98
C PRO A 9 16.24 -22.14 11.17
N LEU A 10 16.57 -23.30 11.65
CA LEU A 10 15.91 -23.99 12.77
C LEU A 10 15.63 -23.04 13.95
N VAL A 11 16.54 -22.09 14.17
CA VAL A 11 16.42 -21.06 15.21
C VAL A 11 15.17 -20.17 15.00
N SER A 12 14.89 -19.68 13.78
CA SER A 12 13.71 -18.85 13.53
C SER A 12 12.42 -19.63 13.67
N THR A 13 12.40 -20.90 13.28
CA THR A 13 11.22 -21.77 13.47
C THR A 13 10.97 -22.04 14.95
N LEU A 14 12.01 -22.33 15.72
CA LEU A 14 11.89 -22.56 17.17
C LEU A 14 11.49 -21.29 17.91
N THR A 15 12.05 -20.13 17.58
CA THR A 15 11.67 -18.85 18.20
C THR A 15 10.21 -18.50 17.90
N LEU A 16 9.76 -18.60 16.65
CA LEU A 16 8.37 -18.33 16.29
C LEU A 16 7.41 -19.34 16.95
N GLY A 17 7.79 -20.63 16.99
CA GLY A 17 7.01 -21.67 17.68
C GLY A 17 6.88 -21.40 19.16
N THR A 18 7.98 -21.01 19.82
CA THR A 18 7.98 -20.67 21.25
C THR A 18 7.09 -19.43 21.52
N PHE A 19 7.20 -18.39 20.68
CA PHE A 19 6.33 -17.21 20.79
C PHE A 19 4.86 -17.56 20.64
N ALA A 20 4.51 -18.36 19.64
CA ALA A 20 3.13 -18.80 19.42
C ALA A 20 2.60 -19.62 20.61
N LEU A 21 3.42 -20.51 21.16
CA LEU A 21 3.07 -21.33 22.32
C LEU A 21 2.88 -20.45 23.56
N MET A 22 3.79 -19.51 23.82
CA MET A 22 3.65 -18.58 24.94
C MET A 22 2.39 -17.73 24.83
N PHE A 23 2.07 -17.25 23.64
CA PHE A 23 0.84 -16.51 23.38
C PHE A 23 -0.40 -17.34 23.63
N ALA A 24 -0.44 -18.57 23.12
CA ALA A 24 -1.55 -19.51 23.35
C ALA A 24 -1.72 -19.84 24.84
N LEU A 25 -0.64 -20.10 25.56
CA LEU A 25 -0.66 -20.34 27.00
C LEU A 25 -1.17 -19.11 27.78
N GLY A 26 -0.79 -17.91 27.35
CA GLY A 26 -1.29 -16.66 27.93
C GLY A 26 -2.82 -16.54 27.82
N ILE A 27 -3.36 -16.82 26.64
CA ILE A 27 -4.83 -16.81 26.43
C ILE A 27 -5.53 -17.84 27.32
N VAL A 28 -5.00 -19.06 27.37
CA VAL A 28 -5.61 -20.15 28.19
C VAL A 28 -5.51 -19.82 29.68
N ARG A 29 -4.46 -19.15 30.10
CA ARG A 29 -4.23 -18.82 31.52
C ARG A 29 -5.10 -17.68 32.04
N SER A 30 -5.46 -16.74 31.13
CA SER A 30 -6.28 -15.57 31.45
C SER A 30 -7.37 -15.34 30.38
N PRO A 31 -8.34 -16.29 30.24
CA PRO A 31 -9.32 -16.23 29.17
C PRO A 31 -10.25 -15.01 29.29
N GLU A 32 -10.61 -14.57 30.49
CA GLU A 32 -11.43 -13.39 30.70
C GLU A 32 -10.74 -12.12 30.21
N GLU A 33 -9.46 -11.95 30.49
CA GLU A 33 -8.67 -10.81 30.06
C GLU A 33 -8.50 -10.82 28.53
N ALA A 34 -8.27 -11.98 27.94
CA ALA A 34 -8.15 -12.13 26.50
C ALA A 34 -9.46 -11.75 25.77
N VAL A 35 -10.62 -12.20 26.30
CA VAL A 35 -11.94 -11.82 25.77
C VAL A 35 -12.20 -10.33 25.97
N ARG A 36 -11.90 -9.78 27.14
CA ARG A 36 -12.08 -8.36 27.43
C ARG A 36 -11.23 -7.48 26.50
N ALA A 37 -9.96 -7.83 26.29
CA ALA A 37 -9.07 -7.13 25.38
C ALA A 37 -9.58 -7.19 23.94
N SER A 38 -10.06 -8.37 23.51
CA SER A 38 -10.64 -8.54 22.17
C SER A 38 -11.89 -7.69 21.96
N LEU A 39 -12.78 -7.66 22.95
CA LEU A 39 -13.99 -6.80 22.90
C LEU A 39 -13.64 -5.33 22.91
N ALA A 40 -12.64 -4.92 23.68
CA ALA A 40 -12.16 -3.54 23.69
C ALA A 40 -11.57 -3.15 22.31
N GLY A 41 -10.76 -4.01 21.73
CA GLY A 41 -10.22 -3.82 20.37
C GLY A 41 -11.31 -3.73 19.31
N LEU A 42 -12.31 -4.62 19.37
CA LEU A 42 -13.47 -4.58 18.49
C LEU A 42 -14.27 -3.27 18.67
N GLY A 43 -14.46 -2.83 19.90
CA GLY A 43 -15.13 -1.56 20.22
C GLY A 43 -14.39 -0.35 19.63
N LEU A 44 -13.07 -0.30 19.72
CA LEU A 44 -12.24 0.74 19.08
C LEU A 44 -12.41 0.71 17.57
N TRP A 45 -12.34 -0.49 16.98
CA TRP A 45 -12.50 -0.64 15.55
C TRP A 45 -13.87 -0.16 15.07
N TRP A 46 -14.93 -0.60 15.75
CA TRP A 46 -16.32 -0.28 15.39
C TRP A 46 -16.65 1.21 15.56
N ASN A 47 -16.18 1.84 16.65
CA ASN A 47 -16.56 3.21 16.97
C ASN A 47 -15.63 4.28 16.35
N GLN A 48 -14.41 3.92 15.98
CA GLN A 48 -13.43 4.89 15.48
C GLN A 48 -12.93 4.55 14.08
N VAL A 49 -12.46 3.33 13.87
CA VAL A 49 -11.83 2.95 12.61
C VAL A 49 -12.86 2.83 11.49
N PHE A 50 -13.90 2.04 11.73
CA PHE A 50 -14.94 1.78 10.72
C PHE A 50 -15.65 3.05 10.23
N PRO A 51 -16.20 3.93 11.11
CA PRO A 51 -16.83 5.16 10.67
C PRO A 51 -15.85 6.14 9.99
N GLY A 52 -14.60 6.18 10.44
CA GLY A 52 -13.57 7.01 9.82
C GLY A 52 -13.14 6.54 8.42
N MET A 53 -13.21 5.24 8.15
CA MET A 53 -12.82 4.67 6.85
C MET A 53 -13.96 4.62 5.83
N MET A 54 -15.21 4.46 6.26
CA MET A 54 -16.35 4.27 5.35
C MET A 54 -16.58 5.44 4.38
N PRO A 55 -16.66 6.71 4.81
CA PRO A 55 -16.87 7.82 3.89
C PRO A 55 -15.77 7.95 2.84
N PRO A 56 -14.46 7.87 3.20
CA PRO A 56 -13.38 7.90 2.22
C PRO A 56 -13.41 6.75 1.21
N LEU A 57 -13.75 5.53 1.64
CA LEU A 57 -13.85 4.38 0.74
C LEU A 57 -14.99 4.56 -0.27
N VAL A 58 -16.17 4.97 0.19
CA VAL A 58 -17.31 5.27 -0.69
C VAL A 58 -16.97 6.40 -1.65
N LEU A 59 -16.31 7.46 -1.15
CA LEU A 59 -15.88 8.57 -2.00
C LEU A 59 -14.86 8.12 -3.06
N ALA A 60 -13.88 7.30 -2.69
CA ALA A 60 -12.88 6.77 -3.62
C ALA A 60 -13.55 5.95 -4.74
N GLU A 61 -14.51 5.07 -4.40
CA GLU A 61 -15.26 4.29 -5.38
C GLU A 61 -16.12 5.19 -6.29
N LEU A 62 -16.78 6.21 -5.74
CA LEU A 62 -17.53 7.18 -6.53
C LEU A 62 -16.63 7.96 -7.49
N LEU A 63 -15.48 8.44 -7.03
CA LEU A 63 -14.51 9.15 -7.87
C LEU A 63 -13.95 8.24 -8.97
N ALA A 64 -13.73 6.95 -8.67
CA ALA A 64 -13.31 5.98 -9.66
C ALA A 64 -14.41 5.73 -10.71
N ALA A 65 -15.64 5.51 -10.27
CA ALA A 65 -16.80 5.28 -11.14
C ALA A 65 -17.12 6.47 -12.05
N LEU A 66 -17.00 7.69 -11.52
CA LEU A 66 -17.19 8.95 -12.28
C LEU A 66 -16.01 9.29 -13.20
N GLY A 67 -14.93 8.52 -13.18
CA GLY A 67 -13.74 8.77 -14.01
C GLY A 67 -12.87 9.94 -13.53
N VAL A 68 -13.17 10.53 -12.37
CA VAL A 68 -12.39 11.64 -11.80
C VAL A 68 -10.94 11.23 -11.55
N LEU A 69 -10.72 9.99 -11.10
CA LEU A 69 -9.37 9.45 -10.88
C LEU A 69 -8.58 9.33 -12.18
N ARG A 70 -9.25 9.14 -13.33
CA ARG A 70 -8.56 9.18 -14.65
C ARG A 70 -8.07 10.59 -14.96
N GLY A 71 -8.87 11.62 -14.66
CA GLY A 71 -8.45 13.01 -14.78
C GLY A 71 -7.24 13.33 -13.89
N LEU A 72 -7.27 12.88 -12.63
CA LEU A 72 -6.14 13.00 -11.71
C LEU A 72 -4.90 12.26 -12.23
N ALA A 73 -5.07 11.06 -12.77
CA ALA A 73 -3.96 10.29 -13.35
C ALA A 73 -3.27 11.06 -14.48
N VAL A 74 -4.05 11.70 -15.38
CA VAL A 74 -3.51 12.54 -16.45
C VAL A 74 -2.78 13.76 -15.87
N LEU A 75 -3.30 14.36 -14.82
CA LEU A 75 -2.66 15.49 -14.14
C LEU A 75 -1.32 15.10 -13.47
N PHE A 76 -1.29 13.91 -12.87
CA PHE A 76 -0.06 13.38 -12.24
C PHE A 76 0.93 12.79 -13.23
N GLU A 77 0.52 12.45 -14.44
CA GLU A 77 1.39 11.85 -15.46
C GLU A 77 2.68 12.64 -15.73
N PRO A 78 2.65 13.96 -15.99
CA PRO A 78 3.89 14.72 -16.24
C PRO A 78 4.83 14.72 -15.04
N ALA A 79 4.29 14.82 -13.82
CA ALA A 79 5.07 14.77 -12.60
C ALA A 79 5.66 13.36 -12.37
N ALA A 80 4.88 12.31 -12.60
CA ALA A 80 5.33 10.93 -12.49
C ALA A 80 6.48 10.64 -13.48
N ARG A 81 6.35 11.09 -14.72
CA ARG A 81 7.39 10.93 -15.74
C ARG A 81 8.66 11.75 -15.42
N ALA A 82 8.50 13.01 -15.00
CA ALA A 82 9.64 13.91 -14.78
C ALA A 82 10.41 13.55 -13.50
N LEU A 83 9.71 13.27 -12.39
CA LEU A 83 10.32 13.04 -11.09
C LEU A 83 10.72 11.58 -10.87
N PHE A 84 9.88 10.64 -11.28
CA PHE A 84 10.06 9.22 -10.99
C PHE A 84 10.40 8.38 -12.21
N ARG A 85 10.38 8.97 -13.41
CA ARG A 85 10.72 8.31 -14.69
C ARG A 85 9.90 7.06 -14.98
N VAL A 86 8.66 7.02 -14.49
CA VAL A 86 7.72 5.91 -14.73
C VAL A 86 6.81 6.22 -15.93
N PRO A 87 6.28 5.21 -16.63
CA PRO A 87 5.32 5.42 -17.72
C PRO A 87 4.06 6.15 -17.26
N GLY A 88 3.40 6.88 -18.16
CA GLY A 88 2.18 7.64 -17.84
C GLY A 88 1.05 6.83 -17.22
N ALA A 89 0.92 5.56 -17.64
CA ALA A 89 -0.04 4.62 -17.04
C ALA A 89 0.13 4.45 -15.52
N ALA A 90 1.35 4.63 -14.99
CA ALA A 90 1.64 4.57 -13.56
C ALA A 90 0.92 5.66 -12.75
N GLY A 91 0.63 6.82 -13.36
CA GLY A 91 -0.13 7.90 -12.74
C GLY A 91 -1.49 7.46 -12.22
N TRP A 92 -2.13 6.50 -12.89
CA TRP A 92 -3.38 5.90 -12.44
C TRP A 92 -3.24 5.17 -11.09
N ALA A 93 -2.26 4.27 -10.98
CA ALA A 93 -2.04 3.49 -9.75
C ALA A 93 -1.63 4.39 -8.57
N ILE A 94 -0.85 5.45 -8.83
CA ILE A 94 -0.46 6.44 -7.81
C ILE A 94 -1.69 7.21 -7.33
N ALA A 95 -2.48 7.79 -8.26
CA ALA A 95 -3.68 8.53 -7.92
C ALA A 95 -4.71 7.68 -7.16
N PHE A 96 -4.89 6.42 -7.60
CA PHE A 96 -5.79 5.47 -6.96
C PHE A 96 -5.28 5.06 -5.56
N GLY A 97 -3.98 4.82 -5.43
CA GLY A 97 -3.36 4.49 -4.16
C GLY A 97 -3.50 5.61 -3.12
N TRP A 98 -3.33 6.85 -3.53
CA TRP A 98 -3.46 8.01 -2.63
C TRP A 98 -4.92 8.27 -2.19
N THR A 99 -5.88 7.90 -3.02
CA THR A 99 -7.31 8.09 -2.75
C THR A 99 -7.89 6.92 -1.96
N ALA A 100 -7.73 5.70 -2.48
CA ALA A 100 -8.29 4.48 -1.88
C ALA A 100 -7.39 3.88 -0.79
N GLY A 101 -6.09 4.19 -0.82
CA GLY A 101 -5.13 3.72 0.17
C GLY A 101 -4.67 2.28 -0.04
N ILE A 102 -4.15 1.69 1.04
CA ILE A 102 -3.71 0.29 1.09
C ILE A 102 -4.95 -0.62 1.20
N PRO A 103 -5.04 -1.71 0.43
CA PRO A 103 -4.09 -2.25 -0.56
C PRO A 103 -4.39 -1.88 -2.02
N ALA A 104 -5.25 -0.90 -2.24
CA ALA A 104 -5.77 -0.59 -3.57
C ALA A 104 -4.67 -0.17 -4.56
N GLY A 105 -3.72 0.67 -4.12
CA GLY A 105 -2.58 1.07 -4.95
C GLY A 105 -1.71 -0.10 -5.41
N ALA A 106 -1.46 -1.07 -4.52
CA ALA A 106 -0.70 -2.27 -4.86
C ALA A 106 -1.43 -3.15 -5.87
N ARG A 107 -2.75 -3.30 -5.73
CA ARG A 107 -3.59 -4.07 -6.66
C ARG A 107 -3.55 -3.47 -8.07
N GLU A 108 -3.73 -2.16 -8.18
CA GLU A 108 -3.68 -1.48 -9.48
C GLU A 108 -2.27 -1.53 -10.10
N THR A 109 -1.22 -1.44 -9.30
CA THR A 109 0.16 -1.60 -9.76
C THR A 109 0.39 -3.00 -10.36
N SER A 110 -0.04 -4.05 -9.66
CA SER A 110 0.06 -5.43 -10.17
C SER A 110 -0.72 -5.61 -11.46
N ARG A 111 -1.94 -5.04 -11.53
CA ARG A 111 -2.78 -5.09 -12.73
C ARG A 111 -2.12 -4.42 -13.95
N LEU A 112 -1.52 -3.25 -13.75
CA LEU A 112 -0.79 -2.56 -14.83
C LEU A 112 0.42 -3.38 -15.29
N GLN A 113 1.11 -4.05 -14.38
CA GLN A 113 2.24 -4.92 -14.71
C GLN A 113 1.78 -6.18 -15.47
N GLU A 114 0.70 -6.84 -15.03
CA GLU A 114 0.11 -8.00 -15.72
C GLU A 114 -0.36 -7.66 -17.14
N GLN A 115 -0.87 -6.45 -17.34
CA GLN A 115 -1.26 -5.92 -18.65
C GLN A 115 -0.07 -5.50 -19.52
N GLY A 116 1.16 -5.60 -19.02
CA GLY A 116 2.36 -5.19 -19.74
C GLY A 116 2.50 -3.67 -19.94
N LEU A 117 1.71 -2.85 -19.23
CA LEU A 117 1.73 -1.39 -19.34
C LEU A 117 2.89 -0.75 -18.56
N ILE A 118 3.39 -1.44 -17.55
CA ILE A 118 4.56 -1.04 -16.77
C ILE A 118 5.49 -2.23 -16.55
N GLY A 119 6.81 -1.97 -16.48
CA GLY A 119 7.81 -2.99 -16.19
C GLY A 119 7.91 -3.31 -14.70
N ARG A 120 8.62 -4.38 -14.38
CA ARG A 120 8.86 -4.79 -12.99
C ARG A 120 9.46 -3.66 -12.15
N ARG A 121 10.45 -2.96 -12.70
CA ARG A 121 11.11 -1.86 -11.99
C ARG A 121 10.22 -0.65 -11.82
N ASP A 122 9.42 -0.33 -12.84
CA ASP A 122 8.43 0.74 -12.75
C ASP A 122 7.38 0.38 -11.70
N ALA A 123 6.93 -0.88 -11.65
CA ALA A 123 6.01 -1.39 -10.64
C ALA A 123 6.58 -1.26 -9.22
N GLU A 124 7.88 -1.52 -9.01
CA GLU A 124 8.54 -1.31 -7.72
C GLU A 124 8.51 0.17 -7.31
N THR A 125 8.78 1.09 -8.23
CA THR A 125 8.70 2.54 -7.97
C THR A 125 7.26 2.97 -7.67
N VAL A 126 6.32 2.49 -8.48
CA VAL A 126 4.90 2.80 -8.30
C VAL A 126 4.38 2.25 -6.97
N LEU A 127 4.80 1.06 -6.55
CA LEU A 127 4.46 0.49 -5.25
C LEU A 127 4.92 1.40 -4.09
N ILE A 128 6.15 1.91 -4.14
CA ILE A 128 6.66 2.84 -3.12
C ILE A 128 5.77 4.07 -3.02
N LEU A 129 5.29 4.59 -4.16
CA LEU A 129 4.48 5.80 -4.23
C LEU A 129 3.00 5.56 -3.93
N ALA A 130 2.45 4.43 -4.38
CA ALA A 130 1.01 4.13 -4.33
C ALA A 130 0.59 3.33 -3.10
N HIS A 131 1.52 2.64 -2.41
CA HIS A 131 1.21 1.82 -1.24
C HIS A 131 1.26 2.64 0.04
N MET A 132 0.39 3.65 0.11
CA MET A 132 0.29 4.58 1.21
C MET A 132 -1.09 4.49 1.88
N PRO A 133 -1.19 4.70 3.20
CA PRO A 133 -2.49 4.87 3.82
C PRO A 133 -3.18 6.11 3.24
N ASN A 134 -4.49 6.05 3.02
CA ASN A 134 -5.20 7.23 2.53
C ASN A 134 -5.17 8.36 3.56
N LEU A 135 -5.27 9.59 3.06
CA LEU A 135 -5.18 10.81 3.88
C LEU A 135 -6.22 10.83 5.01
N PHE A 136 -7.43 10.39 4.71
CA PHE A 136 -8.53 10.37 5.68
C PHE A 136 -8.27 9.41 6.83
N LEU A 137 -7.69 8.23 6.55
CA LEU A 137 -7.30 7.28 7.59
C LEU A 137 -6.28 7.92 8.55
N VAL A 138 -5.26 8.59 8.01
CA VAL A 138 -4.21 9.19 8.84
C VAL A 138 -4.75 10.37 9.64
N VAL A 139 -5.50 11.29 9.03
CA VAL A 139 -5.96 12.51 9.70
C VAL A 139 -7.16 12.23 10.60
N LEU A 140 -8.18 11.52 10.12
CA LEU A 140 -9.42 11.32 10.89
C LEU A 140 -9.27 10.18 11.90
N VAL A 141 -8.80 9.01 11.48
CA VAL A 141 -8.73 7.86 12.39
C VAL A 141 -7.54 7.99 13.32
N VAL A 142 -6.33 8.17 12.80
CA VAL A 142 -5.14 8.25 13.64
C VAL A 142 -5.07 9.59 14.36
N GLY A 143 -5.12 10.70 13.64
CA GLY A 143 -4.99 12.05 14.23
C GLY A 143 -6.13 12.37 15.18
N THR A 144 -7.38 12.37 14.69
CA THR A 144 -8.54 12.75 15.49
C THR A 144 -9.01 11.63 16.40
N GLY A 145 -9.10 10.40 15.90
CA GLY A 145 -9.63 9.26 16.65
C GLY A 145 -8.69 8.79 17.76
N PHE A 146 -7.46 8.44 17.42
CA PHE A 146 -6.51 7.90 18.40
C PHE A 146 -5.71 8.94 19.14
N LEU A 147 -5.14 9.93 18.43
CA LEU A 147 -4.27 10.94 19.04
C LEU A 147 -5.02 12.14 19.62
N GLN A 148 -6.33 12.24 19.36
CA GLN A 148 -7.17 13.37 19.79
C GLN A 148 -6.62 14.74 19.31
N SER A 149 -5.85 14.75 18.23
CA SER A 149 -5.20 15.93 17.67
C SER A 149 -5.16 15.85 16.14
N PRO A 150 -6.06 16.56 15.46
CA PRO A 150 -6.04 16.66 13.99
C PRO A 150 -4.71 17.19 13.44
N GLU A 151 -4.06 18.10 14.19
CA GLU A 151 -2.78 18.71 13.78
C GLU A 151 -1.66 17.66 13.69
N LEU A 152 -1.60 16.73 14.65
CA LEU A 152 -0.67 15.60 14.60
C LEU A 152 -1.01 14.68 13.42
N GLY A 153 -2.29 14.49 13.12
CA GLY A 153 -2.71 13.74 11.95
C GLY A 153 -2.16 14.32 10.64
N TRP A 154 -2.26 15.63 10.45
CA TRP A 154 -1.69 16.33 9.30
C TRP A 154 -0.16 16.25 9.25
N THR A 155 0.49 16.38 10.40
CA THR A 155 1.96 16.27 10.50
C THR A 155 2.44 14.88 10.11
N ILE A 156 1.78 13.84 10.62
CA ILE A 156 2.07 12.45 10.27
C ILE A 156 1.81 12.20 8.78
N ALA A 157 0.68 12.66 8.26
CA ALA A 157 0.38 12.56 6.84
C ALA A 157 1.47 13.21 5.99
N GLY A 158 1.84 14.46 6.29
CA GLY A 158 2.90 15.17 5.56
C GLY A 158 4.23 14.42 5.59
N GLY A 159 4.62 13.89 6.75
CA GLY A 159 5.83 13.07 6.89
C GLY A 159 5.79 11.79 6.05
N LEU A 160 4.65 11.09 6.05
CA LEU A 160 4.46 9.87 5.25
C LEU A 160 4.55 10.16 3.75
N TRP A 161 3.83 11.18 3.25
CA TRP A 161 3.90 11.54 1.82
C TRP A 161 5.29 12.01 1.43
N LEU A 162 5.92 12.86 2.22
CA LEU A 162 7.27 13.33 1.95
C LEU A 162 8.26 12.16 1.89
N SER A 163 8.19 11.23 2.85
CA SER A 163 9.08 10.05 2.86
C SER A 163 8.86 9.15 1.65
N ALA A 164 7.61 8.92 1.23
CA ALA A 164 7.32 8.13 0.05
C ALA A 164 7.81 8.79 -1.25
N LEU A 165 7.60 10.11 -1.38
CA LEU A 165 8.11 10.87 -2.52
C LEU A 165 9.64 10.84 -2.60
N LEU A 166 10.31 11.04 -1.46
CA LEU A 166 11.78 10.96 -1.38
C LEU A 166 12.29 9.54 -1.68
N ALA A 167 11.65 8.53 -1.09
CA ALA A 167 12.03 7.14 -1.34
C ALA A 167 11.82 6.73 -2.81
N GLY A 168 10.67 7.09 -3.40
CA GLY A 168 10.38 6.84 -4.80
C GLY A 168 11.35 7.57 -5.74
N TRP A 169 11.71 8.82 -5.42
CA TRP A 169 12.68 9.59 -6.16
C TRP A 169 14.07 8.98 -6.09
N LEU A 170 14.57 8.66 -4.89
CA LEU A 170 15.87 8.01 -4.70
C LEU A 170 15.93 6.66 -5.41
N TRP A 171 14.85 5.85 -5.32
CA TRP A 171 14.76 4.58 -6.02
C TRP A 171 14.83 4.74 -7.53
N SER A 172 14.17 5.77 -8.07
CA SER A 172 14.18 6.08 -9.51
C SER A 172 15.56 6.49 -10.02
N LEU A 173 16.41 7.10 -9.17
CA LEU A 173 17.79 7.47 -9.52
C LEU A 173 18.72 6.26 -9.64
N GLY A 174 18.50 5.23 -8.82
CA GLY A 174 19.35 4.03 -8.71
C GLY A 174 19.27 3.08 -9.90
N GLY A 175 18.46 3.34 -10.92
CA GLY A 175 18.29 2.43 -12.05
C GLY A 175 17.86 3.07 -13.34
N ARG A 176 18.65 2.80 -14.37
CA ARG A 176 18.22 3.05 -15.75
C ARG A 176 17.07 2.10 -16.08
N SER A 177 15.89 2.66 -16.39
CA SER A 177 14.79 1.94 -17.02
C SER A 177 15.30 1.33 -18.33
N ARG A 178 15.53 0.01 -18.35
CA ARG A 178 15.74 -0.70 -19.61
C ARG A 178 14.38 -0.75 -20.32
N GLN A 179 14.32 0.00 -21.40
CA GLN A 179 13.45 -0.05 -22.55
C GLN A 179 12.29 -1.07 -22.50
N TYR A 180 11.10 -0.56 -22.32
CA TYR A 180 9.89 -1.12 -22.88
C TYR A 180 9.96 -0.95 -24.41
N GLY A 181 10.15 -2.03 -25.14
CA GLY A 181 10.14 -1.94 -26.60
C GLY A 181 10.79 -3.09 -27.34
N ALA A 182 11.48 -4.02 -26.67
CA ALA A 182 12.24 -5.05 -27.39
C ALA A 182 11.72 -6.50 -27.30
N GLU A 183 10.67 -6.78 -26.54
CA GLU A 183 10.17 -8.16 -26.39
C GLU A 183 8.87 -8.48 -27.18
N GLY A 184 8.28 -7.47 -27.81
CA GLY A 184 7.08 -7.65 -28.65
C GLY A 184 7.35 -8.14 -30.06
N ASN A 185 8.61 -8.33 -30.47
CA ASN A 185 8.94 -8.72 -31.85
C ASN A 185 9.92 -9.91 -31.88
N ARG A 186 9.56 -11.01 -31.23
CA ARG A 186 10.10 -12.31 -31.62
C ARG A 186 9.20 -12.86 -32.75
N PRO A 187 9.70 -12.96 -33.98
CA PRO A 187 8.98 -13.73 -34.99
C PRO A 187 8.96 -15.19 -34.51
N GLU A 188 7.76 -15.76 -34.44
CA GLU A 188 7.58 -17.21 -34.35
C GLU A 188 8.21 -17.82 -35.59
N THR A 189 9.45 -18.23 -35.45
CA THR A 189 10.08 -19.10 -36.49
C THR A 189 9.58 -20.50 -36.26
N GLY A 190 8.90 -20.99 -37.30
CA GLY A 190 8.27 -22.26 -37.57
C GLY A 190 8.97 -23.55 -37.15
#